data_6c1a3fd40424daeeaf17f02bf71cde11
#
_entry.id   6c1a3fd40424daeeaf17f02bf71cde11
#
_cell.length_a   1.000
_cell.length_b   1.000
_cell.length_c   1.000
_cell.angle_alpha   90.00
_cell.angle_beta   90.00
_cell.angle_gamma   90.00
#
_symmetry.space_group_name_H-M   'P 1'
#
loop_
_entity.id
_entity.type
_entity.pdbx_description
1 polymer ?
#
loop_
_entity_poly.entity_id
_entity_poly.type
_entity_poly.pdbx_seq_one_letter_code
_entity_poly.pdbx_strand_id
1 'polypeptide(L)'
;MNKPAKEALPTPTGWLVAPTRGFCLFFIRDPKSFIVTPTVYTQLWYCLEDGTPTKLKNTRRLNYECAVETWHELLSQDWELIEHQINDEAA
;
A
#
# COMPACT_ATOMS: atom_id res chain seq x y z
N MET A 1 -16.88 -23.61 -8.40
CA MET A 1 -16.76 -23.21 -7.97
C MET A 1 -17.04 -22.24 -7.52
N ASN A 2 -17.24 -22.05 -6.99
CA ASN A 2 -17.62 -21.21 -6.53
C ASN A 2 -16.89 -20.45 -5.85
N LYS A 3 -16.68 -19.74 -6.02
CA LYS A 3 -16.00 -18.98 -5.40
C LYS A 3 -16.59 -18.40 -4.32
N PRO A 4 -16.06 -18.28 -3.29
CA PRO A 4 -16.66 -17.71 -2.13
C PRO A 4 -16.78 -16.23 -2.32
N ALA A 5 -17.80 -15.83 -2.90
CA ALA A 5 -17.98 -14.45 -3.22
C ALA A 5 -18.05 -13.59 -1.99
N LYS A 6 -18.28 -14.20 -0.84
CA LYS A 6 -18.36 -13.41 0.33
C LYS A 6 -17.08 -13.12 0.97
N GLU A 7 -16.02 -13.75 0.56
CA GLU A 7 -14.75 -13.46 1.14
C GLU A 7 -14.30 -12.09 0.76
N ALA A 8 -13.66 -11.41 1.68
CA ALA A 8 -13.03 -10.15 1.37
C ALA A 8 -11.95 -10.39 0.33
N LEU A 9 -11.90 -9.56 -0.67
CA LEU A 9 -10.85 -9.65 -1.66
C LEU A 9 -9.52 -9.23 -1.06
N PRO A 10 -8.43 -9.82 -1.54
CA PRO A 10 -7.12 -9.39 -1.07
C PRO A 10 -6.95 -7.90 -1.34
N THR A 11 -6.57 -7.16 -0.34
CA THR A 11 -6.40 -5.74 -0.46
C THR A 11 -4.91 -5.41 -0.40
N PRO A 12 -4.40 -4.64 -1.35
CA PRO A 12 -3.00 -4.26 -1.28
C PRO A 12 -2.74 -3.53 0.02
N THR A 13 -1.74 -3.98 0.74
CA THR A 13 -1.38 -3.39 2.01
C THR A 13 0.12 -3.50 2.17
N GLY A 14 0.75 -2.41 2.53
CA GLY A 14 2.17 -2.44 2.80
C GLY A 14 2.90 -1.31 2.12
N TRP A 15 4.23 -1.38 2.21
CA TRP A 15 5.11 -0.34 1.72
C TRP A 15 5.82 -0.80 0.47
N LEU A 16 5.77 0.02 -0.57
CA LEU A 16 6.56 -0.20 -1.78
C LEU A 16 7.58 0.92 -1.90
N VAL A 17 8.82 0.56 -2.16
CA VAL A 17 9.91 1.53 -2.31
C VAL A 17 10.24 1.68 -3.77
N ALA A 18 10.36 2.92 -4.23
CA ALA A 18 10.70 3.20 -5.62
C ALA A 18 12.10 2.68 -5.94
N PRO A 19 12.31 2.23 -7.18
CA PRO A 19 13.65 1.77 -7.55
C PRO A 19 14.72 2.84 -7.41
N THR A 20 14.31 4.11 -7.48
CA THR A 20 15.27 5.21 -7.30
C THR A 20 15.56 5.51 -5.84
N ARG A 21 14.81 4.89 -4.93
CA ARG A 21 15.08 5.00 -3.50
C ARG A 21 14.87 6.38 -2.90
N GLY A 22 14.06 7.19 -3.48
CA GLY A 22 13.76 8.49 -2.89
C GLY A 22 12.36 8.57 -2.34
N PHE A 23 11.54 7.62 -2.72
CA PHE A 23 10.13 7.63 -2.37
C PHE A 23 9.67 6.25 -1.97
N CYS A 24 8.66 6.22 -1.09
CA CYS A 24 7.95 4.98 -0.84
C CYS A 24 6.47 5.29 -0.77
N LEU A 25 5.67 4.28 -1.08
CA LEU A 25 4.23 4.42 -1.12
C LEU A 25 3.62 3.39 -0.18
N PHE A 26 2.81 3.86 0.74
CA PHE A 26 2.17 3.00 1.73
C PHE A 26 0.71 2.80 1.32
N PHE A 27 0.32 1.54 1.22
CA PHE A 27 -1.07 1.17 0.92
C PHE A 27 -1.72 0.67 2.18
N ILE A 28 -2.86 1.23 2.54
CA ILE A 28 -3.59 0.76 3.70
C ILE A 28 -5.09 0.82 3.43
N ARG A 29 -5.78 -0.25 3.75
CA ARG A 29 -7.20 -0.31 3.58
C ARG A 29 -7.89 0.63 4.56
N ASP A 30 -8.89 1.35 4.09
CA ASP A 30 -9.71 2.17 4.96
C ASP A 30 -10.57 1.24 5.83
N PRO A 31 -10.37 1.24 7.13
CA PRO A 31 -11.11 0.32 7.99
C PRO A 31 -12.60 0.59 8.03
N LYS A 32 -13.02 1.76 7.57
CA LYS A 32 -14.44 2.08 7.55
C LYS A 32 -15.10 1.74 6.24
N SER A 33 -14.33 1.25 5.26
CA SER A 33 -14.91 0.91 3.96
C SER A 33 -15.53 -0.47 4.01
N PHE A 34 -16.30 -0.79 2.96
CA PHE A 34 -16.98 -2.08 2.88
C PHE A 34 -15.97 -3.19 2.66
N ILE A 35 -16.28 -4.35 3.24
CA ILE A 35 -15.38 -5.49 3.11
C ILE A 35 -15.26 -5.95 1.66
N VAL A 36 -16.38 -5.97 0.94
CA VAL A 36 -16.38 -6.50 -0.43
C VAL A 36 -15.85 -5.50 -1.44
N THR A 37 -15.91 -4.20 -1.13
CA THR A 37 -15.37 -3.18 -2.01
C THR A 37 -14.59 -2.18 -1.19
N PRO A 38 -13.43 -2.62 -0.68
CA PRO A 38 -12.69 -1.73 0.22
C PRO A 38 -12.12 -0.53 -0.52
N THR A 39 -12.02 0.55 0.22
CA THR A 39 -11.30 1.73 -0.22
C THR A 39 -9.90 1.65 0.33
N VAL A 40 -8.94 2.11 -0.43
CA VAL A 40 -7.54 2.03 -0.04
C VAL A 40 -6.98 3.44 -0.05
N TYR A 41 -6.28 3.79 1.03
CA TYR A 41 -5.51 5.02 1.04
C TYR A 41 -4.09 4.70 0.63
N THR A 42 -3.50 5.60 -0.14
CA THR A 42 -2.08 5.52 -0.45
C THR A 42 -1.43 6.78 0.08
N GLN A 43 -0.31 6.60 0.73
CA GLN A 43 0.48 7.71 1.24
C GLN A 43 1.83 7.69 0.59
N LEU A 44 2.16 8.75 -0.11
CA LEU A 44 3.46 8.88 -0.74
C LEU A 44 4.38 9.63 0.22
N TRP A 45 5.51 9.02 0.52
CA TRP A 45 6.46 9.55 1.48
C TRP A 45 7.81 9.72 0.83
N TYR A 46 8.54 10.74 1.26
CA TYR A 46 9.98 10.75 1.02
C TYR A 46 10.61 9.72 1.93
N CYS A 47 11.67 9.10 1.48
CA CYS A 47 12.30 8.09 2.31
C CYS A 47 13.81 8.08 2.14
N LEU A 48 14.47 7.44 3.09
CA LEU A 48 15.90 7.21 3.02
C LEU A 48 16.20 6.06 2.08
N GLU A 49 17.46 5.84 1.80
CA GLU A 49 17.84 4.78 0.86
C GLU A 49 17.39 3.41 1.30
N ASP A 50 17.31 3.19 2.60
CA ASP A 50 16.86 1.90 3.10
C ASP A 50 15.34 1.77 3.11
N GLY A 51 14.63 2.78 2.63
CA GLY A 51 13.19 2.74 2.56
C GLY A 51 12.48 3.29 3.79
N THR A 52 13.21 3.82 4.76
CA THR A 52 12.60 4.38 5.95
C THR A 52 11.88 5.68 5.59
N PRO A 53 10.57 5.77 5.82
CA PRO A 53 9.84 7.00 5.48
C PRO A 53 10.25 8.15 6.39
N THR A 54 10.35 9.33 5.79
CA THR A 54 10.77 10.51 6.55
C THR A 54 9.72 11.60 6.57
N LYS A 55 9.09 11.87 5.45
CA LYS A 55 8.14 12.96 5.38
C LYS A 55 7.02 12.61 4.42
N LEU A 56 5.80 12.82 4.86
CA LEU A 56 4.63 12.56 4.04
C LEU A 56 4.53 13.63 2.96
N LYS A 57 4.39 13.18 1.71
CA LYS A 57 4.24 14.09 0.59
C LYS A 57 2.77 14.29 0.24
N ASN A 58 2.01 13.22 0.10
CA ASN A 58 0.58 13.35 -0.12
C ASN A 58 -0.14 12.07 0.23
N THR A 59 -1.45 12.18 0.32
CA THR A 59 -2.32 11.05 0.60
C THR A 59 -3.41 11.04 -0.47
N ARG A 60 -3.73 9.85 -0.98
CA ARG A 60 -4.79 9.70 -1.95
C ARG A 60 -5.72 8.58 -1.52
N ARG A 61 -6.93 8.66 -2.00
CA ARG A 61 -7.94 7.65 -1.72
C ARG A 61 -8.31 6.99 -3.03
N LEU A 62 -8.21 5.67 -3.07
CA LEU A 62 -8.46 4.91 -4.29
C LEU A 62 -9.56 3.90 -4.03
N ASN A 63 -10.37 3.64 -5.06
CA ASN A 63 -11.26 2.51 -4.97
C ASN A 63 -10.42 1.23 -5.11
N TYR A 64 -11.07 0.11 -4.80
CA TYR A 64 -10.37 -1.16 -4.75
C TYR A 64 -9.67 -1.48 -6.08
N GLU A 65 -10.38 -1.32 -7.19
CA GLU A 65 -9.84 -1.70 -8.47
C GLU A 65 -8.63 -0.85 -8.84
N CYS A 66 -8.72 0.44 -8.60
CA CYS A 66 -7.59 1.31 -8.87
C CYS A 66 -6.40 0.97 -7.99
N ALA A 67 -6.66 0.62 -6.74
CA ALA A 67 -5.59 0.28 -5.82
C ALA A 67 -4.87 -0.99 -6.28
N VAL A 68 -5.64 -1.99 -6.69
CA VAL A 68 -5.04 -3.23 -7.16
C VAL A 68 -4.21 -3.01 -8.42
N GLU A 69 -4.76 -2.25 -9.35
CA GLU A 69 -4.03 -1.96 -10.58
C GLU A 69 -2.75 -1.20 -10.30
N THR A 70 -2.83 -0.21 -9.43
CA THR A 70 -1.65 0.59 -9.09
C THR A 70 -0.60 -0.27 -8.43
N TRP A 71 -1.03 -1.11 -7.50
CA TRP A 71 -0.11 -2.01 -6.78
C TRP A 71 0.66 -2.88 -7.76
N HIS A 72 -0.08 -3.54 -8.67
CA HIS A 72 0.56 -4.44 -9.62
C HIS A 72 1.44 -3.69 -10.60
N GLU A 73 1.01 -2.51 -11.02
CA GLU A 73 1.80 -1.72 -11.94
C GLU A 73 3.13 -1.32 -11.31
N LEU A 74 3.10 -0.89 -10.05
CA LEU A 74 4.32 -0.50 -9.38
C LEU A 74 5.27 -1.67 -9.23
N LEU A 75 4.74 -2.84 -8.87
CA LEU A 75 5.59 -4.02 -8.77
C LEU A 75 6.21 -4.36 -10.13
N SER A 76 5.47 -4.17 -11.21
CA SER A 76 6.02 -4.46 -12.53
C SER A 76 7.06 -3.42 -12.94
N GLN A 77 7.09 -2.28 -12.28
CA GLN A 77 8.06 -1.23 -12.54
C GLN A 77 9.20 -1.27 -11.52
N ASP A 78 9.39 -2.42 -10.89
CA ASP A 78 10.52 -2.66 -9.99
C ASP A 78 10.44 -1.94 -8.66
N TRP A 79 9.26 -1.48 -8.26
CA TRP A 79 9.07 -1.05 -6.88
C TRP A 79 9.13 -2.30 -6.01
N GLU A 80 9.73 -2.16 -4.87
CA GLU A 80 10.03 -3.29 -4.02
C GLU A 80 9.19 -3.26 -2.76
N LEU A 81 8.55 -4.39 -2.46
CA LEU A 81 7.78 -4.51 -1.23
C LEU A 81 8.74 -4.69 -0.07
N ILE A 82 8.58 -3.86 0.93
CA ILE A 82 9.41 -3.98 2.13
C ILE A 82 8.49 -4.05 3.34
N GLU A 83 9.03 -4.58 4.41
CA GLU A 83 8.34 -4.62 5.67
C GLU A 83 8.98 -3.63 6.62
N HIS A 84 8.17 -2.78 7.22
CA HIS A 84 8.64 -1.91 8.27
C HIS A 84 8.18 -2.44 9.59
N GLN A 85 9.12 -2.57 10.52
CA GLN A 85 8.80 -2.93 11.87
C GLN A 85 8.45 -1.66 12.58
N ILE A 86 7.28 -1.40 12.67
CA ILE A 86 6.93 -0.17 13.30
C ILE A 86 6.76 -0.38 14.78
N ASN A 87 6.89 -0.63 15.00
CA ASN A 87 6.65 -0.85 15.96
C ASN A 87 6.88 -0.81 16.85
N ASP A 88 6.76 -0.88 16.85
CA ASP A 88 6.82 -0.84 17.38
C ASP A 88 6.92 -0.81 18.07
N GLU A 89 7.01 -0.89 18.35
CA GLU A 89 7.13 -0.91 18.94
C GLU A 89 7.19 -0.47 19.51
N ALA A 90 7.16 -0.18 19.59
CA ALA A 90 7.19 0.18 20.13
C ALA A 90 6.89 0.20 20.81
N ALA A 91 6.81 0.00 20.91
CA ALA A 91 6.56 -0.14 21.54
C ALA A 91 6.71 -0.13 22.20
#